data_b681e49ff40c099629ee3c02d97b19af
#
_entry.id   b681e49ff40c099629ee3c02d97b19af
#
_cell.length_a   1.000
_cell.length_b   1.000
_cell.length_c   1.000
_cell.angle_alpha   90.00
_cell.angle_beta   90.00
_cell.angle_gamma   90.00
#
_symmetry.space_group_name_H-M   'P 1'
#
loop_
_entity.id
_entity.type
_entity.pdbx_description
1 polymer ?
#
loop_
_entity_poly.entity_id
_entity_poly.type
_entity_poly.pdbx_seq_one_letter_code
_entity_poly.pdbx_strand_id
1 'polypeptide(L)'
;MMWKRAAILANASLAVLAAAAATGAEHPGSLRVCADPGNMPFSNNRGEGIENKIAEVLARNLGTWVQYYYRPGIERGMTRTTLYADECDVMFDMPADTERVLVTTPLYRTTFVLASRSDRGITVKNLDDPRLKTLRIGVYQTSAIREALAGHDVRNLSIHYLSHDADLVAEDQPAYQVQQVLDGKLDIAAVWGPFAGYYQTMQHAPIALQPVNLMEDAVPLEFDMAVAVRTNDKDLQAQLERALHAERDAIRSILTQFGVPLVRCDTCLVSGELPSHGPYAPPQRAPQPVTRSPTVSVAQLNQWLAAGANVNVELNNAVLAGDRVRIAYLLDRKHAPIDAQDLQGETALQIAIRQKSEPLVRYLLEHGAGVTVPDRDGWTPLMTAAWVNEGAIVTLLTRQHADPNAAGTANLTPLGIALQGDKDAATVALIEAGADVNRPVGAAGYTPLMLAVARQSKTAAQVVLKRGADVNARNQGGITALMIAAAADQPELVALLVQAGANVAAQSETGETALSIARAKDYQAVMKLLQPQPSPTT
;
A
#
# COMPACT_ATOMS: atom_id res chain seq x y z
N MET A 1 3.14 2.74 -31.49
CA MET A 1 4.37 3.24 -30.84
C MET A 1 4.44 2.95 -29.34
N MET A 2 3.36 2.46 -28.72
CA MET A 2 3.30 2.13 -27.27
C MET A 2 3.89 0.75 -26.88
N TRP A 3 4.09 -0.16 -27.81
CA TRP A 3 4.58 -1.53 -27.52
C TRP A 3 6.11 -1.64 -27.29
N LYS A 4 6.89 -0.64 -27.67
CA LYS A 4 8.35 -0.66 -27.42
C LYS A 4 8.79 -0.21 -26.02
N ARG A 5 7.89 0.45 -25.25
CA ARG A 5 8.20 0.89 -23.87
C ARG A 5 7.98 -0.20 -22.82
N ALA A 6 7.05 -1.11 -23.03
CA ALA A 6 6.79 -2.24 -22.12
C ALA A 6 7.92 -3.29 -22.12
N ALA A 7 8.61 -3.46 -23.25
CA ALA A 7 9.74 -4.39 -23.36
C ALA A 7 11.02 -3.89 -22.65
N ILE A 8 11.20 -2.58 -22.50
CA ILE A 8 12.36 -1.98 -21.83
C ILE A 8 12.23 -2.07 -20.30
N LEU A 9 11.01 -2.01 -19.75
CA LEU A 9 10.78 -2.14 -18.31
C LEU A 9 10.90 -3.59 -17.82
N ALA A 10 10.53 -4.58 -18.64
CA ALA A 10 10.70 -5.99 -18.30
C ALA A 10 12.20 -6.42 -18.27
N ASN A 11 13.03 -5.85 -19.12
CA ASN A 11 14.48 -6.13 -19.12
C ASN A 11 15.24 -5.39 -18.01
N ALA A 12 14.76 -4.23 -17.56
CA ALA A 12 15.36 -3.52 -16.45
C ALA A 12 15.15 -4.26 -15.10
N SER A 13 14.00 -4.92 -14.92
CA SER A 13 13.70 -5.66 -13.68
C SER A 13 14.56 -6.93 -13.52
N LEU A 14 14.98 -7.59 -14.59
CA LEU A 14 15.87 -8.76 -14.51
C LEU A 14 17.34 -8.37 -14.29
N ALA A 15 17.79 -7.25 -14.84
CA ALA A 15 19.14 -6.73 -14.59
C ALA A 15 19.29 -6.24 -13.13
N VAL A 16 18.21 -5.75 -12.50
CA VAL A 16 18.21 -5.31 -11.10
C VAL A 16 18.16 -6.50 -10.13
N LEU A 17 17.44 -7.59 -10.45
CA LEU A 17 17.48 -8.83 -9.65
C LEU A 17 18.85 -9.53 -9.69
N ALA A 18 19.66 -9.30 -10.73
CA ALA A 18 21.01 -9.82 -10.83
C ALA A 18 22.06 -9.00 -10.06
N ALA A 19 21.77 -7.74 -9.71
CA ALA A 19 22.73 -6.86 -9.04
C ALA A 19 22.59 -6.80 -7.50
N ALA A 20 21.48 -7.31 -6.91
CA ALA A 20 21.14 -7.08 -5.51
C ALA A 20 21.55 -8.19 -4.53
N ALA A 21 22.25 -9.23 -4.94
CA ALA A 21 22.59 -10.36 -4.08
C ALA A 21 24.09 -10.55 -3.80
N ALA A 22 24.90 -9.53 -3.91
CA ALA A 22 26.31 -9.61 -3.53
C ALA A 22 26.67 -8.49 -2.57
N THR A 23 27.12 -8.90 -1.40
CA THR A 23 27.95 -8.21 -0.43
C THR A 23 27.24 -7.52 0.74
N GLY A 24 27.31 -8.18 1.91
CA GLY A 24 27.56 -7.46 3.15
C GLY A 24 28.96 -6.86 3.09
N ALA A 25 29.14 -5.74 2.44
CA ALA A 25 30.29 -4.86 2.48
C ALA A 25 30.03 -3.67 1.56
N GLU A 26 30.12 -2.46 2.13
CA GLU A 26 30.32 -1.18 1.44
C GLU A 26 29.37 -0.89 0.27
N HIS A 27 28.32 -0.10 0.56
CA HIS A 27 27.46 0.49 -0.46
C HIS A 27 28.31 1.34 -1.41
N PRO A 28 28.50 0.98 -2.69
CA PRO A 28 29.18 1.84 -3.62
C PRO A 28 28.26 3.00 -3.98
N GLY A 29 28.34 4.06 -3.24
CA GLY A 29 28.18 5.37 -3.78
C GLY A 29 26.79 5.96 -3.96
N SER A 30 25.65 5.32 -3.66
CA SER A 30 24.33 5.94 -3.82
C SER A 30 23.45 5.79 -2.57
N LEU A 31 22.69 6.83 -2.23
CA LEU A 31 21.60 6.77 -1.27
C LEU A 31 20.32 6.31 -2.00
N ARG A 32 19.90 5.06 -1.75
CA ARG A 32 18.70 4.50 -2.39
C ARG A 32 17.46 4.94 -1.62
N VAL A 33 16.57 5.69 -2.28
CA VAL A 33 15.38 6.31 -1.67
C VAL A 33 14.12 5.69 -2.23
N CYS A 34 13.26 5.16 -1.37
CA CYS A 34 11.89 4.82 -1.73
C CYS A 34 11.08 6.09 -1.84
N ALA A 35 10.47 6.33 -3.00
CA ALA A 35 9.66 7.51 -3.27
C ALA A 35 8.41 7.15 -4.07
N ASP A 36 7.39 7.97 -3.95
CA ASP A 36 6.18 7.86 -4.75
C ASP A 36 6.35 8.71 -6.04
N PRO A 37 6.06 8.15 -7.23
CA PRO A 37 6.25 8.88 -8.49
C PRO A 37 5.25 10.01 -8.71
N GLY A 38 4.13 10.07 -7.98
CA GLY A 38 3.02 10.99 -8.20
C GLY A 38 2.46 11.67 -6.94
N ASN A 39 3.11 11.59 -5.78
CA ASN A 39 2.60 12.10 -4.49
C ASN A 39 3.07 13.53 -4.17
N MET A 40 2.79 14.50 -5.04
CA MET A 40 3.12 15.90 -4.73
C MET A 40 2.28 16.43 -3.55
N PRO A 41 2.84 17.17 -2.60
CA PRO A 41 4.17 17.82 -2.62
C PRO A 41 5.34 16.97 -2.12
N PHE A 42 5.14 15.71 -1.75
CA PHE A 42 6.19 14.90 -1.12
C PHE A 42 7.23 14.44 -2.14
N SER A 43 6.82 13.71 -3.16
CA SER A 43 7.73 13.20 -4.18
C SER A 43 7.08 13.07 -5.56
N ASN A 44 7.90 13.11 -6.59
CA ASN A 44 7.52 12.75 -7.95
C ASN A 44 8.74 12.23 -8.73
N ASN A 45 8.49 11.67 -9.92
CA ASN A 45 9.54 11.12 -10.78
C ASN A 45 10.42 12.19 -11.48
N ARG A 46 10.15 13.48 -11.24
CA ARG A 46 10.96 14.61 -11.73
C ARG A 46 11.89 15.20 -10.66
N GLY A 47 11.83 14.68 -9.43
CA GLY A 47 12.66 15.15 -8.33
C GLY A 47 12.22 16.51 -7.75
N GLU A 48 10.95 16.86 -7.86
CA GLU A 48 10.45 18.20 -7.51
C GLU A 48 9.87 18.31 -6.10
N GLY A 49 9.56 17.19 -5.44
CA GLY A 49 8.90 17.17 -4.13
C GLY A 49 9.81 17.41 -2.93
N ILE A 50 9.21 17.57 -1.75
CA ILE A 50 9.89 17.79 -0.46
C ILE A 50 10.92 16.70 -0.18
N GLU A 51 10.50 15.44 -0.26
CA GLU A 51 11.36 14.26 -0.01
C GLU A 51 12.51 14.20 -1.01
N ASN A 52 12.23 14.49 -2.29
CA ASN A 52 13.26 14.54 -3.31
C ASN A 52 14.33 15.59 -2.97
N LYS A 53 13.90 16.81 -2.58
CA LYS A 53 14.82 17.89 -2.24
C LYS A 53 15.63 17.61 -0.97
N ILE A 54 15.00 17.02 0.06
CA ILE A 54 15.71 16.64 1.29
C ILE A 54 16.70 15.51 0.99
N ALA A 55 16.30 14.49 0.21
CA ALA A 55 17.20 13.40 -0.19
C ALA A 55 18.44 13.90 -0.95
N GLU A 56 18.28 14.86 -1.88
CA GLU A 56 19.38 15.50 -2.62
C GLU A 56 20.34 16.24 -1.69
N VAL A 57 19.80 16.95 -0.67
CA VAL A 57 20.61 17.66 0.34
C VAL A 57 21.42 16.67 1.18
N LEU A 58 20.78 15.59 1.66
CA LEU A 58 21.44 14.56 2.45
C LEU A 58 22.51 13.80 1.67
N ALA A 59 22.22 13.42 0.43
CA ALA A 59 23.18 12.71 -0.42
C ALA A 59 24.43 13.55 -0.68
N ARG A 60 24.30 14.87 -0.91
CA ARG A 60 25.44 15.79 -1.05
C ARG A 60 26.27 15.86 0.21
N ASN A 61 25.65 15.94 1.38
CA ASN A 61 26.34 15.95 2.68
C ASN A 61 27.11 14.64 2.94
N LEU A 62 26.51 13.51 2.54
CA LEU A 62 27.12 12.19 2.64
C LEU A 62 28.17 11.92 1.56
N GLY A 63 28.41 12.85 0.63
CA GLY A 63 29.37 12.67 -0.47
C GLY A 63 28.93 11.65 -1.52
N THR A 64 27.62 11.45 -1.69
CA THR A 64 27.01 10.47 -2.58
C THR A 64 25.94 11.10 -3.48
N TRP A 65 25.22 10.31 -4.24
CA TRP A 65 24.10 10.73 -5.09
C TRP A 65 22.84 9.93 -4.77
N VAL A 66 21.65 10.45 -5.12
CA VAL A 66 20.38 9.80 -4.86
C VAL A 66 20.01 8.87 -6.00
N GLN A 67 19.61 7.66 -5.66
CA GLN A 67 18.96 6.72 -6.56
C GLN A 67 17.53 6.47 -6.08
N TYR A 68 16.54 6.86 -6.87
CA TYR A 68 15.14 6.67 -6.51
C TYR A 68 14.63 5.30 -6.93
N TYR A 69 13.91 4.67 -6.02
CA TYR A 69 13.09 3.51 -6.25
C TYR A 69 11.62 3.93 -6.11
N TYR A 70 10.94 4.05 -7.25
CA TYR A 70 9.59 4.60 -7.28
C TYR A 70 8.53 3.50 -7.11
N ARG A 71 7.67 3.67 -6.10
CA ARG A 71 6.46 2.89 -5.88
C ARG A 71 5.34 3.80 -5.37
N PRO A 72 4.06 3.54 -5.74
CA PRO A 72 2.94 4.26 -5.16
C PRO A 72 2.92 4.11 -3.63
N GLY A 73 2.95 5.22 -2.89
CA GLY A 73 3.02 5.24 -1.42
C GLY A 73 1.78 4.68 -0.72
N ILE A 74 0.70 4.45 -1.47
CA ILE A 74 -0.59 3.96 -0.99
C ILE A 74 -0.61 2.43 -0.83
N GLU A 75 0.39 1.71 -1.36
CA GLU A 75 0.47 0.25 -1.23
C GLU A 75 0.61 -0.16 0.24
N ARG A 76 -0.35 -0.94 0.75
CA ARG A 76 -0.25 -1.52 2.09
C ARG A 76 0.98 -2.42 2.21
N GLY A 77 1.78 -2.15 3.22
CA GLY A 77 3.02 -2.90 3.45
C GLY A 77 4.21 -2.39 2.65
N MET A 78 4.20 -1.13 2.23
CA MET A 78 5.28 -0.48 1.48
C MET A 78 6.65 -0.70 2.15
N THR A 79 6.77 -0.56 3.47
CA THR A 79 8.02 -0.86 4.19
C THR A 79 8.51 -2.29 3.95
N ARG A 80 7.61 -3.27 3.89
CA ARG A 80 7.97 -4.68 3.69
C ARG A 80 8.36 -4.98 2.24
N THR A 81 7.71 -4.33 1.28
CA THR A 81 7.97 -4.54 -0.15
C THR A 81 9.09 -3.66 -0.70
N THR A 82 9.60 -2.72 0.10
CA THR A 82 10.65 -1.78 -0.29
C THR A 82 11.86 -1.86 0.63
N LEU A 83 11.82 -1.28 1.85
CA LEU A 83 12.94 -1.31 2.80
C LEU A 83 13.37 -2.73 3.16
N TYR A 84 12.42 -3.62 3.48
CA TYR A 84 12.73 -5.01 3.85
C TYR A 84 13.03 -5.92 2.67
N ALA A 85 12.59 -5.54 1.46
CA ALA A 85 12.95 -6.24 0.23
C ALA A 85 14.31 -5.79 -0.33
N ASP A 86 15.02 -4.91 0.38
CA ASP A 86 16.31 -4.33 -0.02
C ASP A 86 16.26 -3.54 -1.34
N GLU A 87 15.09 -3.00 -1.67
CA GLU A 87 14.89 -2.19 -2.87
C GLU A 87 15.40 -0.75 -2.68
N CYS A 88 15.30 -0.23 -1.45
CA CYS A 88 15.83 1.07 -1.04
C CYS A 88 16.41 1.04 0.38
N ASP A 89 17.15 2.06 0.77
CA ASP A 89 17.80 2.20 2.07
C ASP A 89 17.01 3.08 3.01
N VAL A 90 16.33 4.10 2.46
CA VAL A 90 15.62 5.12 3.24
C VAL A 90 14.22 5.37 2.69
N MET A 91 13.32 5.74 3.61
CA MET A 91 11.96 6.17 3.33
C MET A 91 11.67 7.43 4.15
N PHE A 92 11.15 8.45 3.48
CA PHE A 92 10.78 9.71 4.12
C PHE A 92 9.33 9.71 4.57
N ASP A 93 8.93 10.77 5.26
CA ASP A 93 7.57 11.08 5.70
C ASP A 93 6.92 9.95 6.52
N MET A 94 7.74 9.28 7.31
CA MET A 94 7.29 8.23 8.22
C MET A 94 6.95 8.81 9.58
N PRO A 95 5.78 8.48 10.18
CA PRO A 95 5.51 8.84 11.56
C PRO A 95 6.61 8.30 12.49
N ALA A 96 7.08 9.14 13.41
CA ALA A 96 8.21 8.80 14.28
C ALA A 96 7.93 7.64 15.26
N ASP A 97 6.66 7.28 15.45
CA ASP A 97 6.20 6.14 16.25
C ASP A 97 5.99 4.85 15.43
N THR A 98 6.45 4.82 14.16
CA THR A 98 6.30 3.66 13.29
C THR A 98 7.08 2.46 13.83
N GLU A 99 6.39 1.38 14.14
CA GLU A 99 6.99 0.13 14.58
C GLU A 99 7.73 -0.59 13.44
N ARG A 100 8.70 -1.42 13.81
CA ARG A 100 9.47 -2.31 12.91
C ARG A 100 10.41 -1.62 11.92
N VAL A 101 10.72 -0.35 12.11
CA VAL A 101 11.79 0.37 11.40
C VAL A 101 12.65 1.11 12.42
N LEU A 102 13.87 1.51 12.06
CA LEU A 102 14.59 2.53 12.77
C LEU A 102 14.22 3.88 12.17
N VAL A 103 13.84 4.81 13.01
CA VAL A 103 13.56 6.19 12.59
C VAL A 103 14.66 7.12 13.11
N THR A 104 14.91 8.18 12.36
CA THR A 104 15.78 9.29 12.82
C THR A 104 15.06 10.15 13.86
N THR A 105 15.77 11.10 14.45
CA THR A 105 15.14 12.26 15.09
C THR A 105 14.08 12.82 14.15
N PRO A 106 12.85 13.13 14.63
CA PRO A 106 11.82 13.68 13.77
C PRO A 106 12.30 14.94 13.05
N LEU A 107 12.07 15.01 11.74
CA LEU A 107 12.45 16.16 10.95
C LEU A 107 11.63 17.38 11.32
N TYR A 108 10.32 17.19 11.40
CA TYR A 108 9.35 18.25 11.68
C TYR A 108 8.06 17.66 12.23
N ARG A 109 7.24 18.51 12.85
CA ARG A 109 5.85 18.21 13.21
C ARG A 109 4.91 19.02 12.32
N THR A 110 3.86 18.38 11.83
CA THR A 110 2.82 19.03 11.03
C THR A 110 1.43 18.50 11.40
N THR A 111 0.38 19.12 10.87
CA THR A 111 -1.00 18.86 11.29
C THR A 111 -1.94 18.79 10.09
N PHE A 112 -3.12 18.23 10.30
CA PHE A 112 -4.26 18.39 9.39
C PHE A 112 -4.75 19.84 9.39
N VAL A 113 -5.35 20.24 8.27
CA VAL A 113 -5.93 21.58 8.11
C VAL A 113 -7.31 21.50 7.46
N LEU A 114 -8.14 22.51 7.75
CA LEU A 114 -9.33 22.80 6.95
C LEU A 114 -8.92 23.86 5.91
N ALA A 115 -8.91 23.45 4.64
CA ALA A 115 -8.60 24.33 3.52
C ALA A 115 -9.90 24.77 2.86
N SER A 116 -10.12 26.09 2.74
CA SER A 116 -11.28 26.70 2.08
C SER A 116 -10.84 27.85 1.17
N ARG A 117 -11.70 28.25 0.25
CA ARG A 117 -11.39 29.44 -0.57
C ARG A 117 -11.33 30.69 0.30
N SER A 118 -10.31 31.52 0.08
CA SER A 118 -10.07 32.75 0.86
C SER A 118 -11.22 33.75 0.75
N ASP A 119 -11.90 33.81 -0.42
CA ASP A 119 -13.03 34.70 -0.67
C ASP A 119 -14.32 34.30 0.07
N ARG A 120 -14.39 33.04 0.59
CA ARG A 120 -15.54 32.53 1.34
C ARG A 120 -15.51 32.88 2.83
N GLY A 121 -14.35 33.26 3.36
CA GLY A 121 -14.19 33.63 4.77
C GLY A 121 -14.63 32.55 5.77
N ILE A 122 -14.52 31.28 5.43
CA ILE A 122 -14.93 30.17 6.29
C ILE A 122 -13.88 30.00 7.38
N THR A 123 -14.27 30.28 8.63
CA THR A 123 -13.43 30.08 9.81
C THR A 123 -14.27 29.41 10.89
N VAL A 124 -13.80 28.31 11.46
CA VAL A 124 -14.46 27.59 12.55
C VAL A 124 -13.61 27.65 13.82
N LYS A 125 -14.24 27.67 14.99
CA LYS A 125 -13.51 27.74 16.27
C LYS A 125 -13.12 26.38 16.81
N ASN A 126 -13.95 25.38 16.56
CA ASN A 126 -13.78 23.98 16.96
C ASN A 126 -14.57 23.08 16.03
N LEU A 127 -14.46 21.76 16.20
CA LEU A 127 -15.14 20.78 15.36
C LEU A 127 -16.64 20.61 15.69
N ASP A 128 -17.14 21.22 16.80
CA ASP A 128 -18.57 21.29 17.13
C ASP A 128 -19.31 22.42 16.41
N ASP A 129 -18.63 23.23 15.60
CA ASP A 129 -19.25 24.33 14.86
C ASP A 129 -20.41 23.81 13.99
N PRO A 130 -21.68 24.27 14.24
CA PRO A 130 -22.83 23.73 13.54
C PRO A 130 -22.79 23.94 12.02
N ARG A 131 -22.00 24.91 11.53
CA ARG A 131 -21.81 25.13 10.08
C ARG A 131 -21.14 23.92 9.41
N LEU A 132 -20.26 23.20 10.11
CA LEU A 132 -19.62 21.99 9.59
C LEU A 132 -20.63 20.91 9.20
N LYS A 133 -21.82 20.89 9.81
CA LYS A 133 -22.90 19.95 9.51
C LYS A 133 -23.64 20.27 8.21
N THR A 134 -23.43 21.45 7.62
CA THR A 134 -24.10 21.91 6.40
C THR A 134 -23.15 22.16 5.23
N LEU A 135 -21.86 22.36 5.51
CA LEU A 135 -20.84 22.55 4.48
C LEU A 135 -20.45 21.24 3.82
N ARG A 136 -20.13 21.27 2.53
CA ARG A 136 -19.60 20.13 1.78
C ARG A 136 -18.12 19.96 2.11
N ILE A 137 -17.79 18.94 2.89
CA ILE A 137 -16.43 18.72 3.41
C ILE A 137 -15.84 17.47 2.77
N GLY A 138 -14.71 17.61 2.10
CA GLY A 138 -13.94 16.49 1.56
C GLY A 138 -12.96 15.93 2.59
N VAL A 139 -12.92 14.59 2.71
CA VAL A 139 -12.00 13.85 3.60
C VAL A 139 -11.51 12.58 2.94
N TYR A 140 -10.33 12.08 3.36
CA TYR A 140 -9.90 10.73 2.98
C TYR A 140 -10.52 9.66 3.86
N GLN A 141 -10.75 8.50 3.27
CA GLN A 141 -11.36 7.35 3.96
C GLN A 141 -10.64 6.97 5.25
N THR A 142 -9.32 7.00 5.26
CA THR A 142 -8.47 6.52 6.37
C THR A 142 -7.80 7.65 7.15
N SER A 143 -8.26 8.90 7.01
CA SER A 143 -7.64 10.04 7.68
C SER A 143 -8.12 10.22 9.12
N ALA A 144 -7.21 10.60 10.01
CA ALA A 144 -7.53 10.92 11.41
C ALA A 144 -8.56 12.06 11.51
N ILE A 145 -8.48 13.06 10.63
CA ILE A 145 -9.45 14.17 10.62
C ILE A 145 -10.87 13.71 10.29
N ARG A 146 -11.05 12.65 9.50
CA ARG A 146 -12.37 12.05 9.27
C ARG A 146 -12.94 11.46 10.54
N GLU A 147 -12.10 10.77 11.32
CA GLU A 147 -12.50 10.19 12.61
C GLU A 147 -12.89 11.29 13.60
N ALA A 148 -12.09 12.35 13.70
CA ALA A 148 -12.37 13.51 14.51
C ALA A 148 -13.70 14.17 14.13
N LEU A 149 -13.92 14.50 12.86
CA LEU A 149 -15.18 15.08 12.37
C LEU A 149 -16.39 14.18 12.65
N ALA A 150 -16.24 12.87 12.49
CA ALA A 150 -17.30 11.92 12.79
C ALA A 150 -17.61 11.87 14.30
N GLY A 151 -16.63 12.02 15.18
CA GLY A 151 -16.78 12.15 16.63
C GLY A 151 -17.64 13.36 17.02
N HIS A 152 -17.57 14.46 16.27
CA HIS A 152 -18.36 15.68 16.44
C HIS A 152 -19.68 15.70 15.64
N ASP A 153 -20.14 14.52 15.20
CA ASP A 153 -21.40 14.35 14.46
C ASP A 153 -21.46 15.11 13.12
N VAL A 154 -20.30 15.35 12.50
CA VAL A 154 -20.21 15.89 11.14
C VAL A 154 -20.25 14.71 10.16
N ARG A 155 -21.39 14.53 9.46
CA ARG A 155 -21.68 13.33 8.67
C ARG A 155 -21.82 13.56 7.16
N ASN A 156 -21.93 14.79 6.73
CA ASN A 156 -22.05 15.20 5.33
C ASN A 156 -20.69 15.25 4.63
N LEU A 157 -19.85 14.23 4.86
CA LEU A 157 -18.51 14.15 4.34
C LEU A 157 -18.51 13.58 2.93
N SER A 158 -17.82 14.25 2.01
CA SER A 158 -17.44 13.69 0.71
C SER A 158 -16.18 12.87 0.90
N ILE A 159 -16.31 11.56 0.92
CA ILE A 159 -15.20 10.65 1.20
C ILE A 159 -14.47 10.36 -0.10
N HIS A 160 -13.19 10.70 -0.15
CA HIS A 160 -12.28 10.31 -1.22
C HIS A 160 -11.49 9.07 -0.82
N TYR A 161 -11.28 8.25 -1.82
CA TYR A 161 -10.51 7.03 -1.70
C TYR A 161 -9.24 7.20 -2.52
N LEU A 162 -8.14 6.70 -2.01
CA LEU A 162 -6.87 6.66 -2.72
C LEU A 162 -6.80 5.33 -3.45
N SER A 163 -6.59 5.34 -4.77
CA SER A 163 -6.38 4.12 -5.55
C SER A 163 -4.89 3.79 -5.67
N HIS A 164 -4.58 2.55 -6.07
CA HIS A 164 -3.21 2.10 -6.33
C HIS A 164 -2.57 2.77 -7.56
N ASP A 165 -3.40 3.40 -8.41
CA ASP A 165 -2.99 4.13 -9.62
C ASP A 165 -3.10 5.66 -9.43
N ALA A 166 -3.00 6.15 -8.19
CA ALA A 166 -3.14 7.59 -7.89
C ALA A 166 -2.14 8.46 -8.65
N ASP A 167 -0.99 7.93 -9.02
CA ASP A 167 0.01 8.58 -9.86
C ASP A 167 -0.42 8.75 -11.33
N LEU A 168 -1.41 7.99 -11.79
CA LEU A 168 -1.94 8.02 -13.17
C LEU A 168 -3.24 8.82 -13.29
N VAL A 169 -4.03 8.91 -12.22
CA VAL A 169 -5.35 9.54 -12.21
C VAL A 169 -5.35 10.70 -11.23
N ALA A 170 -5.44 11.94 -11.74
CA ALA A 170 -5.41 13.14 -10.92
C ALA A 170 -6.51 13.17 -9.83
N GLU A 171 -7.65 12.54 -10.09
CA GLU A 171 -8.79 12.46 -9.17
C GLU A 171 -8.52 11.60 -7.94
N ASP A 172 -7.59 10.65 -8.05
CA ASP A 172 -7.22 9.72 -6.98
C ASP A 172 -6.04 10.24 -6.14
N GLN A 173 -5.43 11.37 -6.55
CA GLN A 173 -4.31 11.96 -5.81
C GLN A 173 -4.76 12.59 -4.49
N PRO A 174 -3.95 12.48 -3.43
CA PRO A 174 -4.27 13.04 -2.11
C PRO A 174 -4.62 14.55 -2.13
N ALA A 175 -4.01 15.31 -3.02
CA ALA A 175 -4.24 16.75 -3.13
C ALA A 175 -5.53 17.12 -3.89
N TYR A 176 -6.22 16.18 -4.52
CA TYR A 176 -7.37 16.44 -5.40
C TYR A 176 -8.54 17.14 -4.68
N GLN A 177 -8.75 16.88 -3.40
CA GLN A 177 -9.81 17.55 -2.64
C GLN A 177 -9.59 19.06 -2.53
N VAL A 178 -8.34 19.51 -2.47
CA VAL A 178 -8.02 20.94 -2.50
C VAL A 178 -8.41 21.54 -3.86
N GLN A 179 -8.17 20.79 -4.95
CA GLN A 179 -8.63 21.21 -6.28
C GLN A 179 -10.17 21.30 -6.34
N GLN A 180 -10.90 20.37 -5.73
CA GLN A 180 -12.36 20.44 -5.68
C GLN A 180 -12.90 21.63 -4.90
N VAL A 181 -12.17 22.13 -3.90
CA VAL A 181 -12.50 23.39 -3.22
C VAL A 181 -12.33 24.57 -4.18
N LEU A 182 -11.25 24.60 -4.95
CA LEU A 182 -11.00 25.62 -5.96
C LEU A 182 -12.07 25.61 -7.05
N ASP A 183 -12.49 24.43 -7.48
CA ASP A 183 -13.57 24.23 -8.46
C ASP A 183 -14.99 24.55 -7.89
N GLY A 184 -15.10 24.85 -6.60
CA GLY A 184 -16.38 25.12 -5.94
C GLY A 184 -17.27 23.90 -5.73
N LYS A 185 -16.75 22.68 -5.93
CA LYS A 185 -17.45 21.42 -5.68
C LYS A 185 -17.52 21.09 -4.19
N LEU A 186 -16.50 21.47 -3.43
CA LEU A 186 -16.43 21.41 -1.97
C LEU A 186 -16.36 22.81 -1.38
N ASP A 187 -16.79 22.95 -0.14
CA ASP A 187 -16.64 24.17 0.64
C ASP A 187 -15.35 24.15 1.48
N ILE A 188 -14.99 22.95 1.97
CA ILE A 188 -13.79 22.68 2.76
C ILE A 188 -13.16 21.38 2.28
N ALA A 189 -11.82 21.35 2.20
CA ALA A 189 -11.02 20.14 2.15
C ALA A 189 -10.34 19.94 3.53
N ALA A 190 -10.71 18.88 4.25
CA ALA A 190 -10.08 18.51 5.50
C ALA A 190 -8.95 17.51 5.19
N VAL A 191 -7.72 18.02 5.05
CA VAL A 191 -6.60 17.30 4.47
C VAL A 191 -5.33 17.43 5.30
N TRP A 192 -4.37 16.55 5.03
CA TRP A 192 -3.02 16.67 5.57
C TRP A 192 -2.40 18.01 5.15
N GLY A 193 -1.87 18.75 6.10
CA GLY A 193 -1.46 20.15 5.93
C GLY A 193 -0.51 20.42 4.77
N PRO A 194 0.53 19.61 4.54
CA PRO A 194 1.45 19.80 3.42
C PRO A 194 0.77 19.84 2.05
N PHE A 195 -0.29 19.04 1.81
CA PHE A 195 -1.04 19.11 0.54
C PHE A 195 -1.65 20.48 0.31
N ALA A 196 -2.36 21.01 1.29
CA ALA A 196 -2.99 22.31 1.16
C ALA A 196 -1.97 23.46 1.17
N GLY A 197 -0.91 23.34 1.97
CA GLY A 197 0.20 24.30 1.99
C GLY A 197 0.87 24.46 0.63
N TYR A 198 1.10 23.35 -0.06
CA TYR A 198 1.63 23.35 -1.42
C TYR A 198 0.76 24.13 -2.42
N TYR A 199 -0.56 23.91 -2.38
CA TYR A 199 -1.48 24.68 -3.23
C TYR A 199 -1.44 26.17 -2.92
N GLN A 200 -1.38 26.54 -1.64
CA GLN A 200 -1.34 27.94 -1.22
C GLN A 200 -0.04 28.63 -1.65
N THR A 201 1.12 27.97 -1.45
CA THR A 201 2.44 28.61 -1.65
C THR A 201 2.98 28.41 -3.06
N MET A 202 3.06 27.16 -3.54
CA MET A 202 3.69 26.83 -4.81
C MET A 202 2.75 27.02 -6.00
N GLN A 203 1.45 26.79 -5.82
CA GLN A 203 0.43 26.97 -6.85
C GLN A 203 -0.26 28.33 -6.77
N HIS A 204 0.08 29.15 -5.76
CA HIS A 204 -0.54 30.47 -5.52
C HIS A 204 -2.08 30.42 -5.49
N ALA A 205 -2.64 29.31 -5.02
CA ALA A 205 -4.08 29.11 -4.97
C ALA A 205 -4.72 30.03 -3.91
N PRO A 206 -5.89 30.62 -4.19
CA PRO A 206 -6.59 31.53 -3.28
C PRO A 206 -7.33 30.75 -2.18
N ILE A 207 -6.59 30.02 -1.35
CA ILE A 207 -7.11 29.23 -0.23
C ILE A 207 -6.60 29.75 1.10
N ALA A 208 -7.45 29.63 2.12
CA ALA A 208 -7.12 29.87 3.52
C ALA A 208 -6.97 28.51 4.22
N LEU A 209 -5.93 28.37 5.03
CA LEU A 209 -5.63 27.17 5.81
C LEU A 209 -5.92 27.43 7.28
N GLN A 210 -6.68 26.55 7.89
CA GLN A 210 -6.95 26.58 9.32
C GLN A 210 -6.47 25.28 9.96
N PRO A 211 -5.38 25.29 10.76
CA PRO A 211 -4.91 24.14 11.50
C PRO A 211 -5.95 23.62 12.48
N VAL A 212 -6.04 22.31 12.65
CA VAL A 212 -7.08 21.67 13.49
C VAL A 212 -6.52 20.91 14.68
N ASN A 213 -5.23 20.88 14.89
CA ASN A 213 -4.60 20.16 15.99
C ASN A 213 -5.07 20.61 17.39
N LEU A 214 -5.47 21.88 17.53
CA LEU A 214 -6.02 22.41 18.79
C LEU A 214 -7.55 22.35 18.86
N MET A 215 -8.22 21.76 17.87
CA MET A 215 -9.69 21.68 17.81
C MET A 215 -10.23 20.34 18.27
N GLU A 216 -9.35 19.39 18.56
CA GLU A 216 -9.67 18.00 18.86
C GLU A 216 -8.77 17.48 19.98
N ASP A 217 -9.37 16.92 21.04
CA ASP A 217 -8.64 16.44 22.21
C ASP A 217 -8.49 14.91 22.24
N ALA A 218 -9.31 14.17 21.47
CA ALA A 218 -9.41 12.72 21.54
C ALA A 218 -8.65 12.01 20.39
N VAL A 219 -8.60 12.61 19.20
CA VAL A 219 -7.97 12.05 18.02
C VAL A 219 -6.70 12.85 17.70
N PRO A 220 -5.50 12.23 17.66
CA PRO A 220 -4.28 12.93 17.27
C PRO A 220 -4.40 13.50 15.86
N LEU A 221 -4.22 14.81 15.70
CA LEU A 221 -4.25 15.50 14.42
C LEU A 221 -2.93 16.19 14.06
N GLU A 222 -1.89 16.03 14.87
CA GLU A 222 -0.52 16.44 14.56
C GLU A 222 0.42 15.24 14.69
N PHE A 223 1.44 15.15 13.83
CA PHE A 223 2.35 14.01 13.78
C PHE A 223 3.80 14.47 13.55
N ASP A 224 4.71 13.75 14.19
CA ASP A 224 6.14 13.89 14.02
C ASP A 224 6.60 13.05 12.85
N MET A 225 7.22 13.68 11.86
CA MET A 225 7.64 13.05 10.62
C MET A 225 9.14 12.83 10.62
N ALA A 226 9.58 11.62 10.32
CA ALA A 226 10.96 11.18 10.38
C ALA A 226 11.42 10.46 9.09
N VAL A 227 12.72 10.18 9.02
CA VAL A 227 13.29 9.27 8.00
C VAL A 227 13.41 7.88 8.59
N ALA A 228 12.95 6.88 7.89
CA ALA A 228 13.04 5.49 8.29
C ALA A 228 14.13 4.73 7.51
N VAL A 229 14.81 3.83 8.21
CA VAL A 229 15.74 2.86 7.66
C VAL A 229 15.45 1.47 8.22
N ARG A 230 16.07 0.44 7.66
CA ARG A 230 15.92 -0.94 8.15
C ARG A 230 16.40 -1.09 9.60
N THR A 231 15.77 -1.99 10.37
CA THR A 231 16.09 -2.23 11.79
C THR A 231 17.52 -2.71 12.05
N ASN A 232 18.19 -3.26 11.05
CA ASN A 232 19.58 -3.72 11.14
C ASN A 232 20.60 -2.69 10.63
N ASP A 233 20.17 -1.53 10.12
CA ASP A 233 21.05 -0.53 9.49
C ASP A 233 21.28 0.70 10.40
N LYS A 234 21.84 0.44 11.58
CA LYS A 234 22.14 1.46 12.58
C LYS A 234 23.22 2.44 12.13
N ASP A 235 24.15 1.97 11.28
CA ASP A 235 25.24 2.81 10.79
C ASP A 235 24.71 3.86 9.81
N LEU A 236 23.81 3.49 8.92
CA LEU A 236 23.13 4.43 8.03
C LEU A 236 22.25 5.40 8.82
N GLN A 237 21.48 4.91 9.83
CA GLN A 237 20.71 5.78 10.71
C GLN A 237 21.60 6.85 11.35
N ALA A 238 22.75 6.46 11.91
CA ALA A 238 23.67 7.39 12.54
C ALA A 238 24.33 8.38 11.55
N GLN A 239 24.56 7.96 10.30
CA GLN A 239 25.04 8.84 9.24
C GLN A 239 23.97 9.87 8.85
N LEU A 240 22.74 9.43 8.66
CA LEU A 240 21.59 10.30 8.34
C LEU A 240 21.33 11.29 9.48
N GLU A 241 21.40 10.88 10.75
CA GLU A 241 21.27 11.79 11.90
C GLU A 241 22.27 12.94 11.83
N ARG A 242 23.55 12.66 11.56
CA ARG A 242 24.57 13.69 11.43
C ARG A 242 24.31 14.63 10.24
N ALA A 243 23.95 14.06 9.08
CA ALA A 243 23.64 14.82 7.87
C ALA A 243 22.40 15.70 8.05
N LEU A 244 21.36 15.20 8.70
CA LEU A 244 20.13 15.94 9.02
C LEU A 244 20.44 17.15 9.92
N HIS A 245 21.22 16.95 10.96
CA HIS A 245 21.64 18.04 11.86
C HIS A 245 22.48 19.10 11.14
N ALA A 246 23.39 18.69 10.25
CA ALA A 246 24.24 19.59 9.49
C ALA A 246 23.43 20.43 8.48
N GLU A 247 22.37 19.85 7.92
CA GLU A 247 21.54 20.44 6.85
C GLU A 247 20.21 21.03 7.36
N ARG A 248 20.07 21.23 8.66
CA ARG A 248 18.85 21.68 9.32
C ARG A 248 18.24 22.93 8.67
N ASP A 249 19.03 23.93 8.32
CA ASP A 249 18.55 25.19 7.78
C ASP A 249 18.09 25.02 6.31
N ALA A 250 18.78 24.18 5.54
CA ALA A 250 18.36 23.83 4.19
C ALA A 250 17.02 23.07 4.21
N ILE A 251 16.85 22.12 5.14
CA ILE A 251 15.59 21.39 5.32
C ILE A 251 14.47 22.32 5.74
N ARG A 252 14.71 23.24 6.69
CA ARG A 252 13.73 24.28 7.06
C ARG A 252 13.30 25.12 5.86
N SER A 253 14.25 25.52 5.03
CA SER A 253 13.98 26.30 3.82
C SER A 253 13.08 25.54 2.84
N ILE A 254 13.36 24.25 2.61
CA ILE A 254 12.54 23.39 1.77
C ILE A 254 11.10 23.30 2.31
N LEU A 255 10.92 22.95 3.57
CA LEU A 255 9.60 22.81 4.20
C LEU A 255 8.79 24.12 4.10
N THR A 256 9.45 25.27 4.34
CA THR A 256 8.81 26.59 4.24
C THR A 256 8.44 26.94 2.81
N GLN A 257 9.31 26.65 1.84
CA GLN A 257 9.04 26.88 0.41
C GLN A 257 7.80 26.12 -0.05
N PHE A 258 7.60 24.89 0.43
CA PHE A 258 6.44 24.09 0.10
C PHE A 258 5.19 24.42 0.96
N GLY A 259 5.28 25.37 1.87
CA GLY A 259 4.16 25.81 2.69
C GLY A 259 3.71 24.78 3.72
N VAL A 260 4.61 23.91 4.18
CA VAL A 260 4.30 22.94 5.22
C VAL A 260 3.87 23.66 6.51
N PRO A 261 2.67 23.42 7.05
CA PRO A 261 2.23 24.04 8.30
C PRO A 261 2.99 23.39 9.48
N LEU A 262 4.10 24.02 9.84
CA LEU A 262 5.00 23.52 10.88
C LEU A 262 4.48 23.85 12.28
N VAL A 263 4.31 22.81 13.09
CA VAL A 263 3.88 22.88 14.47
C VAL A 263 5.12 22.92 15.38
N ARG A 264 5.00 23.61 16.53
CA ARG A 264 6.07 23.67 17.53
C ARG A 264 6.38 22.28 18.06
N CYS A 265 7.66 21.93 18.07
CA CYS A 265 8.14 20.62 18.47
C CYS A 265 9.55 20.76 19.07
N ASP A 266 9.69 20.40 20.34
CA ASP A 266 10.97 20.55 21.05
C ASP A 266 11.95 19.40 20.72
N THR A 267 11.42 18.28 20.22
CA THR A 267 12.19 17.08 19.86
C THR A 267 12.50 16.98 18.37
N CYS A 268 11.92 17.85 17.54
CA CYS A 268 12.12 17.83 16.10
C CYS A 268 13.35 18.64 15.66
N LEU A 269 13.97 18.22 14.55
CA LEU A 269 15.06 18.95 13.92
C LEU A 269 14.63 20.37 13.51
N VAL A 270 13.45 20.50 12.93
CA VAL A 270 12.83 21.78 12.51
C VAL A 270 11.55 21.98 13.31
N SER A 271 11.55 22.96 14.22
CA SER A 271 10.36 23.39 14.97
C SER A 271 9.64 24.52 14.24
N GLY A 272 8.31 24.52 14.28
CA GLY A 272 7.45 25.53 13.66
C GLY A 272 6.94 26.59 14.62
N GLU A 273 6.08 27.47 14.09
CA GLU A 273 5.45 28.58 14.83
C GLU A 273 4.03 28.21 15.32
N LEU A 274 3.34 27.26 14.66
CA LEU A 274 2.00 26.85 15.07
C LEU A 274 2.07 26.20 16.47
N PRO A 275 1.15 26.54 17.37
CA PRO A 275 1.12 25.92 18.67
C PRO A 275 0.83 24.41 18.57
N SER A 276 1.54 23.60 19.38
CA SER A 276 1.27 22.18 19.51
C SER A 276 0.13 21.92 20.49
N HIS A 277 -0.65 20.88 20.25
CA HIS A 277 -1.62 20.36 21.21
C HIS A 277 -0.95 19.88 22.51
N GLY A 278 0.30 19.42 22.40
CA GLY A 278 1.00 18.75 23.49
C GLY A 278 0.63 17.25 23.54
N PRO A 279 0.96 16.57 24.64
CA PRO A 279 0.64 15.16 24.77
C PRO A 279 -0.88 14.98 24.79
N TYR A 280 -1.41 14.24 23.83
CA TYR A 280 -2.77 13.75 23.89
C TYR A 280 -2.92 12.89 25.14
N ALA A 281 -4.00 13.09 25.89
CA ALA A 281 -4.29 12.22 27.01
C ALA A 281 -4.33 10.77 26.49
N PRO A 282 -3.59 9.82 27.12
CA PRO A 282 -3.73 8.44 26.72
C PRO A 282 -5.21 8.11 26.77
N PRO A 283 -5.77 7.44 25.74
CA PRO A 283 -7.17 7.11 25.73
C PRO A 283 -7.50 6.47 27.07
N GLN A 284 -8.38 7.09 27.86
CA GLN A 284 -8.74 6.61 29.22
C GLN A 284 -9.50 5.28 29.17
N ARG A 285 -9.42 4.60 28.05
CA ARG A 285 -9.87 3.24 27.84
C ARG A 285 -8.70 2.42 27.32
N ALA A 286 -8.38 1.35 28.08
CA ALA A 286 -7.79 0.17 27.49
C ALA A 286 -8.48 -0.08 26.13
N PRO A 287 -7.78 -0.62 25.09
CA PRO A 287 -8.41 -0.93 23.83
C PRO A 287 -9.63 -1.80 24.14
N GLN A 288 -10.77 -1.16 24.32
CA GLN A 288 -12.02 -1.89 24.29
C GLN A 288 -12.04 -2.49 22.88
N PRO A 289 -12.35 -3.78 22.75
CA PRO A 289 -12.56 -4.36 21.45
C PRO A 289 -13.49 -3.39 20.74
N VAL A 290 -13.08 -2.91 19.57
CA VAL A 290 -13.69 -1.88 18.74
C VAL A 290 -15.15 -1.78 19.06
N THR A 291 -15.51 -0.89 20.01
CA THR A 291 -16.90 -0.69 20.37
C THR A 291 -17.50 -0.04 19.15
N ARG A 292 -18.28 -0.85 18.48
CA ARG A 292 -19.18 -0.53 17.39
C ARG A 292 -19.45 0.96 17.35
N SER A 293 -19.14 1.61 16.22
CA SER A 293 -19.72 2.93 15.90
C SER A 293 -21.14 2.98 16.43
N PRO A 294 -21.56 4.06 17.09
CA PRO A 294 -22.87 4.11 17.71
C PRO A 294 -23.87 3.58 16.69
N THR A 295 -24.56 2.50 17.06
CA THR A 295 -25.48 1.82 16.14
C THR A 295 -26.50 2.84 15.70
N VAL A 296 -26.37 3.27 14.43
CA VAL A 296 -27.34 4.19 13.83
C VAL A 296 -28.69 3.51 13.93
N SER A 297 -29.60 4.11 14.68
CA SER A 297 -30.94 3.53 14.84
C SER A 297 -31.64 3.46 13.49
N VAL A 298 -32.48 2.46 13.29
CA VAL A 298 -33.31 2.33 12.09
C VAL A 298 -34.12 3.60 11.83
N ALA A 299 -34.54 4.32 12.90
CA ALA A 299 -35.23 5.60 12.78
C ALA A 299 -34.36 6.70 12.17
N GLN A 300 -33.10 6.83 12.62
CA GLN A 300 -32.13 7.76 12.04
C GLN A 300 -31.80 7.42 10.57
N LEU A 301 -31.60 6.13 10.28
CA LEU A 301 -31.37 5.68 8.90
C LEU A 301 -32.54 6.04 7.98
N ASN A 302 -33.79 5.87 8.46
CA ASN A 302 -34.96 6.28 7.68
C ASN A 302 -35.02 7.80 7.44
N GLN A 303 -34.63 8.61 8.43
CA GLN A 303 -34.52 10.06 8.24
C GLN A 303 -33.48 10.42 7.16
N TRP A 304 -32.33 9.76 7.16
CA TRP A 304 -31.28 9.99 6.16
C TRP A 304 -31.74 9.59 4.75
N LEU A 305 -32.35 8.42 4.62
CA LEU A 305 -32.89 7.96 3.33
C LEU A 305 -34.03 8.88 2.84
N ALA A 306 -34.90 9.38 3.74
CA ALA A 306 -35.94 10.35 3.40
C ALA A 306 -35.35 11.72 3.02
N ALA A 307 -34.16 12.08 3.53
CA ALA A 307 -33.41 13.28 3.16
C ALA A 307 -32.55 13.10 1.90
N GLY A 308 -32.65 11.94 1.20
CA GLY A 308 -31.94 11.69 -0.06
C GLY A 308 -30.61 10.95 0.07
N ALA A 309 -30.30 10.37 1.24
CA ALA A 309 -29.12 9.52 1.37
C ALA A 309 -29.21 8.31 0.41
N ASN A 310 -28.07 7.97 -0.20
CA ASN A 310 -28.02 6.85 -1.13
C ASN A 310 -28.02 5.51 -0.39
N VAL A 311 -29.01 4.67 -0.64
CA VAL A 311 -29.20 3.37 0.02
C VAL A 311 -28.00 2.44 -0.15
N ASN A 312 -27.29 2.52 -1.29
CA ASN A 312 -26.10 1.69 -1.57
C ASN A 312 -24.92 2.13 -0.70
N VAL A 313 -24.70 3.43 -0.58
CA VAL A 313 -23.68 4.00 0.31
C VAL A 313 -23.95 3.61 1.77
N GLU A 314 -25.22 3.65 2.19
CA GLU A 314 -25.60 3.24 3.53
C GLU A 314 -25.41 1.74 3.79
N LEU A 315 -25.60 0.88 2.77
CA LEU A 315 -25.29 -0.54 2.87
C LEU A 315 -23.79 -0.76 3.10
N ASN A 316 -22.94 -0.13 2.30
CA ASN A 316 -21.50 -0.24 2.42
C ASN A 316 -20.99 0.33 3.77
N ASN A 317 -21.56 1.46 4.22
CA ASN A 317 -21.29 2.01 5.55
C ASN A 317 -21.71 1.08 6.70
N ALA A 318 -22.84 0.39 6.56
CA ALA A 318 -23.31 -0.59 7.53
C ALA A 318 -22.37 -1.83 7.58
N VAL A 319 -21.88 -2.27 6.43
CA VAL A 319 -20.89 -3.36 6.32
C VAL A 319 -19.56 -2.94 6.94
N LEU A 320 -19.07 -1.73 6.64
CA LEU A 320 -17.87 -1.17 7.26
C LEU A 320 -17.97 -1.11 8.79
N ALA A 321 -19.16 -0.75 9.31
CA ALA A 321 -19.43 -0.71 10.75
C ALA A 321 -19.67 -2.10 11.37
N GLY A 322 -19.80 -3.17 10.58
CA GLY A 322 -20.20 -4.50 11.06
C GLY A 322 -21.62 -4.54 11.65
N ASP A 323 -22.47 -3.57 11.28
CA ASP A 323 -23.82 -3.38 11.85
C ASP A 323 -24.84 -4.29 11.14
N ARG A 324 -24.96 -5.51 11.62
CA ARG A 324 -25.88 -6.51 11.06
C ARG A 324 -27.35 -6.08 11.08
N VAL A 325 -27.78 -5.31 12.08
CA VAL A 325 -29.17 -4.85 12.17
C VAL A 325 -29.47 -3.87 11.04
N ARG A 326 -28.55 -2.96 10.78
CA ARG A 326 -28.66 -1.98 9.70
C ARG A 326 -28.53 -2.66 8.32
N ILE A 327 -27.61 -3.61 8.16
CA ILE A 327 -27.46 -4.38 6.92
C ILE A 327 -28.77 -5.13 6.62
N ALA A 328 -29.30 -5.90 7.59
CA ALA A 328 -30.57 -6.60 7.42
C ALA A 328 -31.71 -5.66 7.04
N TYR A 329 -31.81 -4.52 7.72
CA TYR A 329 -32.86 -3.53 7.42
C TYR A 329 -32.74 -2.98 5.99
N LEU A 330 -31.52 -2.66 5.54
CA LEU A 330 -31.28 -2.14 4.19
C LEU A 330 -31.57 -3.17 3.11
N LEU A 331 -31.19 -4.43 3.32
CA LEU A 331 -31.45 -5.51 2.38
C LEU A 331 -32.94 -5.90 2.37
N ASP A 332 -33.54 -6.19 3.53
CA ASP A 332 -34.87 -6.79 3.63
C ASP A 332 -36.00 -5.77 3.45
N ARG A 333 -35.81 -4.54 3.96
CA ARG A 333 -36.86 -3.51 4.01
C ARG A 333 -36.68 -2.39 3.00
N LYS A 334 -35.45 -2.08 2.62
CA LYS A 334 -35.12 -1.02 1.66
C LYS A 334 -34.73 -1.59 0.30
N HIS A 335 -34.61 -2.90 0.19
CA HIS A 335 -34.25 -3.60 -1.05
C HIS A 335 -32.96 -3.03 -1.67
N ALA A 336 -31.98 -2.69 -0.81
CA ALA A 336 -30.69 -2.23 -1.28
C ALA A 336 -30.08 -3.29 -2.21
N PRO A 337 -29.63 -2.93 -3.42
CA PRO A 337 -28.96 -3.88 -4.29
C PRO A 337 -27.68 -4.39 -3.60
N ILE A 338 -27.63 -5.68 -3.29
CA ILE A 338 -26.55 -6.28 -2.50
C ILE A 338 -25.20 -6.19 -3.19
N ASP A 339 -25.21 -6.18 -4.54
CA ASP A 339 -24.04 -6.06 -5.40
C ASP A 339 -23.80 -4.62 -5.87
N ALA A 340 -24.44 -3.63 -5.25
CA ALA A 340 -24.16 -2.24 -5.54
C ALA A 340 -22.70 -1.93 -5.25
N GLN A 341 -22.05 -1.34 -6.25
CA GLN A 341 -20.65 -0.97 -6.16
C GLN A 341 -20.51 0.46 -5.62
N ASP A 342 -19.49 0.67 -4.81
CA ASP A 342 -19.05 1.99 -4.38
C ASP A 342 -18.24 2.70 -5.49
N LEU A 343 -17.61 3.80 -5.14
CA LEU A 343 -16.78 4.57 -6.07
C LEU A 343 -15.52 3.81 -6.56
N GLN A 344 -15.08 2.77 -5.85
CA GLN A 344 -14.00 1.86 -6.26
C GLN A 344 -14.51 0.65 -7.04
N GLY A 345 -15.80 0.56 -7.26
CA GLY A 345 -16.42 -0.63 -7.80
C GLY A 345 -16.51 -1.78 -6.80
N GLU A 346 -16.23 -1.55 -5.51
CA GLU A 346 -16.32 -2.60 -4.50
C GLU A 346 -17.75 -2.82 -4.06
N THR A 347 -18.10 -4.10 -3.91
CA THR A 347 -19.37 -4.52 -3.33
C THR A 347 -19.28 -4.65 -1.82
N ALA A 348 -20.43 -4.70 -1.15
CA ALA A 348 -20.53 -5.03 0.26
C ALA A 348 -19.75 -6.31 0.64
N LEU A 349 -19.76 -7.32 -0.25
CA LEU A 349 -19.02 -8.57 -0.08
C LEU A 349 -17.51 -8.33 -0.07
N GLN A 350 -16.96 -7.56 -1.01
CA GLN A 350 -15.52 -7.26 -1.07
C GLN A 350 -15.05 -6.45 0.15
N ILE A 351 -15.87 -5.50 0.61
CA ILE A 351 -15.61 -4.75 1.84
C ILE A 351 -15.53 -5.70 3.06
N ALA A 352 -16.49 -6.63 3.21
CA ALA A 352 -16.49 -7.61 4.29
C ALA A 352 -15.28 -8.55 4.25
N ILE A 353 -14.83 -8.94 3.05
CA ILE A 353 -13.63 -9.77 2.84
C ILE A 353 -12.39 -9.01 3.29
N ARG A 354 -12.23 -7.74 2.92
CA ARG A 354 -11.09 -6.92 3.35
C ARG A 354 -11.02 -6.75 4.87
N GLN A 355 -12.18 -6.67 5.52
CA GLN A 355 -12.26 -6.66 6.99
C GLN A 355 -11.94 -8.03 7.63
N LYS A 356 -11.73 -9.07 6.82
CA LYS A 356 -11.50 -10.45 7.26
C LYS A 356 -12.65 -10.98 8.14
N SER A 357 -13.86 -10.46 7.95
CA SER A 357 -15.02 -10.83 8.72
C SER A 357 -15.76 -12.01 8.10
N GLU A 358 -15.27 -13.23 8.36
CA GLU A 358 -15.94 -14.46 7.87
C GLU A 358 -17.44 -14.50 8.21
N PRO A 359 -17.88 -14.11 9.44
CA PRO A 359 -19.32 -14.12 9.75
C PRO A 359 -20.14 -13.15 8.91
N LEU A 360 -19.55 -12.03 8.47
CA LEU A 360 -20.24 -11.04 7.64
C LEU A 360 -20.23 -11.47 6.16
N VAL A 361 -19.11 -12.03 5.70
CA VAL A 361 -19.01 -12.64 4.37
C VAL A 361 -20.08 -13.73 4.21
N ARG A 362 -20.18 -14.64 5.17
CA ARG A 362 -21.21 -15.70 5.18
C ARG A 362 -22.61 -15.12 5.11
N TYR A 363 -22.90 -14.13 5.95
CA TYR A 363 -24.19 -13.47 5.97
C TYR A 363 -24.56 -12.84 4.62
N LEU A 364 -23.64 -12.12 3.99
CA LEU A 364 -23.88 -11.52 2.67
C LEU A 364 -24.07 -12.58 1.57
N LEU A 365 -23.30 -13.66 1.58
CA LEU A 365 -23.47 -14.77 0.66
C LEU A 365 -24.83 -15.48 0.81
N GLU A 366 -25.30 -15.67 2.05
CA GLU A 366 -26.64 -16.21 2.34
C GLU A 366 -27.78 -15.31 1.82
N HIS A 367 -27.51 -14.00 1.66
CA HIS A 367 -28.45 -13.03 1.10
C HIS A 367 -28.25 -12.80 -0.40
N GLY A 368 -27.43 -13.63 -1.05
CA GLY A 368 -27.28 -13.64 -2.50
C GLY A 368 -26.24 -12.67 -3.06
N ALA A 369 -25.25 -12.26 -2.25
CA ALA A 369 -24.14 -11.45 -2.77
C ALA A 369 -23.36 -12.19 -3.87
N GLY A 370 -23.11 -11.51 -4.98
CA GLY A 370 -22.43 -12.04 -6.14
C GLY A 370 -20.95 -12.26 -5.92
N VAL A 371 -20.47 -13.49 -6.15
CA VAL A 371 -19.04 -13.86 -5.96
C VAL A 371 -18.17 -13.54 -7.17
N THR A 372 -18.75 -13.03 -8.25
CA THR A 372 -18.06 -12.78 -9.52
C THR A 372 -17.96 -11.29 -9.89
N VAL A 373 -18.59 -10.41 -9.13
CA VAL A 373 -18.59 -8.96 -9.42
C VAL A 373 -17.20 -8.40 -9.15
N PRO A 374 -16.47 -7.94 -10.19
CA PRO A 374 -15.14 -7.38 -10.00
C PRO A 374 -15.24 -5.92 -9.54
N ASP A 375 -14.24 -5.42 -8.83
CA ASP A 375 -14.04 -4.00 -8.59
C ASP A 375 -13.52 -3.28 -9.85
N ARG A 376 -13.20 -1.98 -9.74
CA ARG A 376 -12.69 -1.18 -10.87
C ARG A 376 -11.33 -1.68 -11.40
N ASP A 377 -10.53 -2.31 -10.56
CA ASP A 377 -9.23 -2.88 -10.95
C ASP A 377 -9.37 -4.27 -11.59
N GLY A 378 -10.61 -4.76 -11.71
CA GLY A 378 -10.92 -6.09 -12.21
C GLY A 378 -10.70 -7.20 -11.19
N TRP A 379 -10.61 -6.87 -9.89
CA TRP A 379 -10.43 -7.87 -8.84
C TRP A 379 -11.76 -8.47 -8.43
N THR A 380 -11.85 -9.78 -8.53
CA THR A 380 -13.01 -10.52 -8.01
C THR A 380 -12.94 -10.64 -6.48
N PRO A 381 -14.08 -10.91 -5.80
CA PRO A 381 -14.08 -11.22 -4.37
C PRO A 381 -13.06 -12.29 -3.97
N LEU A 382 -12.82 -13.30 -4.82
CA LEU A 382 -11.84 -14.35 -4.56
C LEU A 382 -10.39 -13.82 -4.63
N MET A 383 -10.09 -12.89 -5.53
CA MET A 383 -8.77 -12.22 -5.57
C MET A 383 -8.53 -11.38 -4.31
N THR A 384 -9.55 -10.66 -3.86
CA THR A 384 -9.49 -9.92 -2.59
C THR A 384 -9.26 -10.86 -1.41
N ALA A 385 -9.93 -12.03 -1.35
CA ALA A 385 -9.73 -13.04 -0.31
C ALA A 385 -8.30 -13.64 -0.34
N ALA A 386 -7.76 -13.86 -1.53
CA ALA A 386 -6.37 -14.31 -1.73
C ALA A 386 -5.37 -13.27 -1.19
N TRP A 387 -5.59 -12.01 -1.48
CA TRP A 387 -4.76 -10.90 -1.03
C TRP A 387 -4.75 -10.74 0.50
N VAL A 388 -5.91 -10.83 1.15
CA VAL A 388 -6.00 -10.70 2.61
C VAL A 388 -5.57 -11.97 3.37
N ASN A 389 -5.22 -13.06 2.66
CA ASN A 389 -4.76 -14.34 3.20
C ASN A 389 -5.78 -15.06 4.09
N GLU A 390 -7.05 -15.03 3.73
CA GLU A 390 -8.11 -15.68 4.51
C GLU A 390 -8.58 -16.96 3.83
N GLY A 391 -7.89 -18.08 4.11
CA GLY A 391 -8.20 -19.40 3.52
C GLY A 391 -9.63 -19.88 3.78
N ALA A 392 -10.21 -19.55 4.95
CA ALA A 392 -11.61 -19.86 5.25
C ALA A 392 -12.57 -19.11 4.32
N ILE A 393 -12.30 -17.82 4.05
CA ILE A 393 -13.10 -17.00 3.13
C ILE A 393 -12.93 -17.51 1.70
N VAL A 394 -11.70 -17.86 1.27
CA VAL A 394 -11.44 -18.51 -0.03
C VAL A 394 -12.32 -19.76 -0.18
N THR A 395 -12.35 -20.62 0.85
CA THR A 395 -13.17 -21.84 0.84
C THR A 395 -14.68 -21.51 0.78
N LEU A 396 -15.15 -20.48 1.46
CA LEU A 396 -16.54 -20.05 1.39
C LEU A 396 -16.93 -19.59 -0.03
N LEU A 397 -16.10 -18.74 -0.64
CA LEU A 397 -16.34 -18.21 -1.98
C LEU A 397 -16.33 -19.29 -3.05
N THR A 398 -15.37 -20.22 -2.98
CA THR A 398 -15.28 -21.32 -3.96
C THR A 398 -16.41 -22.34 -3.82
N ARG A 399 -16.95 -22.55 -2.61
CA ARG A 399 -18.20 -23.31 -2.39
C ARG A 399 -19.43 -22.64 -2.99
N GLN A 400 -19.40 -21.32 -3.15
CA GLN A 400 -20.41 -20.52 -3.85
C GLN A 400 -20.05 -20.34 -5.33
N HIS A 401 -19.24 -21.24 -5.89
CA HIS A 401 -18.86 -21.30 -7.30
C HIS A 401 -18.02 -20.10 -7.81
N ALA A 402 -17.30 -19.41 -6.93
CA ALA A 402 -16.27 -18.49 -7.40
C ALA A 402 -15.19 -19.25 -8.17
N ASP A 403 -14.84 -18.77 -9.37
CA ASP A 403 -13.83 -19.42 -10.21
C ASP A 403 -12.42 -19.22 -9.65
N PRO A 404 -11.73 -20.29 -9.19
CA PRO A 404 -10.36 -20.17 -8.67
C PRO A 404 -9.33 -19.78 -9.73
N ASN A 405 -9.72 -19.82 -11.00
CA ASN A 405 -8.92 -19.48 -12.16
C ASN A 405 -9.35 -18.17 -12.85
N ALA A 406 -10.23 -17.38 -12.24
CA ALA A 406 -10.58 -16.07 -12.77
C ALA A 406 -9.32 -15.23 -13.01
N ALA A 407 -9.27 -14.53 -14.15
CA ALA A 407 -8.16 -13.64 -14.47
C ALA A 407 -8.62 -12.18 -14.40
N GLY A 408 -7.94 -11.39 -13.62
CA GLY A 408 -8.07 -9.94 -13.57
C GLY A 408 -7.19 -9.25 -14.60
N THR A 409 -6.98 -7.96 -14.40
CA THR A 409 -6.06 -7.17 -15.21
C THR A 409 -4.64 -7.77 -15.19
N ALA A 410 -3.89 -7.59 -16.26
CA ALA A 410 -2.54 -8.15 -16.43
C ALA A 410 -2.44 -9.68 -16.24
N ASN A 411 -3.54 -10.42 -16.46
CA ASN A 411 -3.60 -11.88 -16.27
C ASN A 411 -3.27 -12.34 -14.84
N LEU A 412 -3.58 -11.51 -13.84
CA LEU A 412 -3.44 -11.87 -12.42
C LEU A 412 -4.52 -12.89 -12.05
N THR A 413 -4.13 -13.99 -11.40
CA THR A 413 -5.05 -14.99 -10.87
C THR A 413 -5.07 -14.95 -9.34
N PRO A 414 -6.14 -15.45 -8.66
CA PRO A 414 -6.14 -15.54 -7.20
C PRO A 414 -4.91 -16.27 -6.65
N LEU A 415 -4.50 -17.38 -7.28
CA LEU A 415 -3.30 -18.12 -6.88
C LEU A 415 -2.01 -17.30 -7.09
N GLY A 416 -1.91 -16.57 -8.21
CA GLY A 416 -0.80 -15.67 -8.48
C GLY A 416 -0.68 -14.57 -7.43
N ILE A 417 -1.81 -13.96 -7.04
CA ILE A 417 -1.87 -12.95 -5.98
C ILE A 417 -1.42 -13.53 -4.64
N ALA A 418 -1.92 -14.70 -4.26
CA ALA A 418 -1.53 -15.37 -3.01
C ALA A 418 -0.02 -15.65 -2.96
N LEU A 419 0.55 -16.16 -4.04
CA LEU A 419 1.97 -16.49 -4.14
C LEU A 419 2.87 -15.24 -4.17
N GLN A 420 2.45 -14.17 -4.83
CA GLN A 420 3.19 -12.90 -4.82
C GLN A 420 3.23 -12.26 -3.42
N GLY A 421 2.17 -12.46 -2.62
CA GLY A 421 2.04 -11.90 -1.28
C GLY A 421 2.55 -12.79 -0.14
N ASP A 422 3.12 -13.97 -0.42
CA ASP A 422 3.49 -14.97 0.60
C ASP A 422 2.31 -15.37 1.50
N LYS A 423 1.18 -15.73 0.86
CA LYS A 423 -0.12 -15.96 1.51
C LYS A 423 -0.43 -17.46 1.60
N ASP A 424 0.23 -18.16 2.53
CA ASP A 424 0.17 -19.62 2.63
C ASP A 424 -1.25 -20.17 2.81
N ALA A 425 -2.07 -19.57 3.69
CA ALA A 425 -3.42 -20.06 3.94
C ALA A 425 -4.33 -19.94 2.69
N ALA A 426 -4.25 -18.81 1.99
CA ALA A 426 -4.98 -18.61 0.74
C ALA A 426 -4.43 -19.51 -0.38
N THR A 427 -3.10 -19.66 -0.48
CA THR A 427 -2.45 -20.55 -1.46
C THR A 427 -2.95 -21.98 -1.34
N VAL A 428 -2.96 -22.53 -0.12
CA VAL A 428 -3.44 -23.90 0.13
C VAL A 428 -4.92 -24.02 -0.23
N ALA A 429 -5.77 -23.10 0.23
CA ALA A 429 -7.20 -23.13 -0.02
C ALA A 429 -7.54 -23.02 -1.51
N LEU A 430 -6.83 -22.17 -2.27
CA LEU A 430 -7.01 -22.00 -3.72
C LEU A 430 -6.61 -23.28 -4.48
N ILE A 431 -5.47 -23.88 -4.12
CA ILE A 431 -5.02 -25.12 -4.74
C ILE A 431 -6.00 -26.27 -4.42
N GLU A 432 -6.55 -26.33 -3.21
CA GLU A 432 -7.60 -27.30 -2.85
C GLU A 432 -8.89 -27.07 -3.63
N ALA A 433 -9.20 -25.83 -3.94
CA ALA A 433 -10.35 -25.44 -4.76
C ALA A 433 -10.16 -25.67 -6.27
N GLY A 434 -9.00 -26.15 -6.72
CA GLY A 434 -8.75 -26.46 -8.13
C GLY A 434 -8.11 -25.30 -8.92
N ALA A 435 -7.39 -24.41 -8.26
CA ALA A 435 -6.58 -23.41 -8.97
C ALA A 435 -5.50 -24.10 -9.83
N ASP A 436 -5.38 -23.62 -11.08
CA ASP A 436 -4.40 -24.16 -12.04
C ASP A 436 -2.98 -23.72 -11.65
N VAL A 437 -2.19 -24.72 -11.20
CA VAL A 437 -0.80 -24.52 -10.75
C VAL A 437 0.19 -24.30 -11.90
N ASN A 438 -0.27 -24.40 -13.15
CA ASN A 438 0.54 -24.20 -14.37
C ASN A 438 0.18 -22.93 -15.13
N ARG A 439 -0.91 -22.24 -14.76
CA ARG A 439 -1.35 -21.03 -15.47
C ARG A 439 -0.35 -19.89 -15.27
N PRO A 440 0.21 -19.34 -16.37
CA PRO A 440 1.12 -18.21 -16.28
C PRO A 440 0.42 -16.95 -15.75
N VAL A 441 1.11 -16.17 -14.95
CA VAL A 441 0.65 -14.94 -14.27
C VAL A 441 1.50 -13.76 -14.72
N GLY A 442 0.84 -12.63 -14.93
CA GLY A 442 1.51 -11.39 -15.33
C GLY A 442 1.99 -11.38 -16.78
N ALA A 443 2.42 -10.22 -17.23
CA ALA A 443 2.88 -10.01 -18.61
C ALA A 443 4.14 -10.81 -18.96
N ALA A 444 4.99 -11.11 -17.98
CA ALA A 444 6.21 -11.90 -18.18
C ALA A 444 5.98 -13.41 -18.19
N GLY A 445 4.77 -13.88 -17.89
CA GLY A 445 4.39 -15.29 -17.93
C GLY A 445 5.02 -16.15 -16.83
N TYR A 446 5.15 -15.63 -15.61
CA TYR A 446 5.65 -16.42 -14.48
C TYR A 446 4.63 -17.50 -14.10
N THR A 447 5.08 -18.75 -13.93
CA THR A 447 4.21 -19.81 -13.39
C THR A 447 4.08 -19.69 -11.87
N PRO A 448 3.03 -20.29 -11.26
CA PRO A 448 2.91 -20.38 -9.80
C PRO A 448 4.16 -20.92 -9.11
N LEU A 449 4.82 -21.94 -9.69
CA LEU A 449 6.07 -22.47 -9.14
C LEU A 449 7.19 -21.43 -9.17
N MET A 450 7.33 -20.66 -10.26
CA MET A 450 8.32 -19.60 -10.37
C MET A 450 8.07 -18.49 -9.33
N LEU A 451 6.81 -18.13 -9.07
CA LEU A 451 6.45 -17.15 -8.05
C LEU A 451 6.78 -17.66 -6.64
N ALA A 452 6.44 -18.91 -6.31
CA ALA A 452 6.79 -19.54 -5.04
C ALA A 452 8.31 -19.53 -4.79
N VAL A 453 9.10 -19.86 -5.82
CA VAL A 453 10.56 -19.85 -5.76
C VAL A 453 11.11 -18.44 -5.65
N ALA A 454 10.59 -17.48 -6.41
CA ALA A 454 11.02 -16.08 -6.34
C ALA A 454 10.77 -15.45 -4.95
N ARG A 455 9.73 -15.93 -4.24
CA ARG A 455 9.43 -15.55 -2.84
C ARG A 455 10.18 -16.40 -1.81
N GLN A 456 11.05 -17.31 -2.27
CA GLN A 456 11.83 -18.19 -1.42
C GLN A 456 10.98 -19.07 -0.48
N SER A 457 9.69 -19.27 -0.84
CA SER A 457 8.77 -20.09 -0.06
C SER A 457 8.89 -21.57 -0.44
N LYS A 458 9.68 -22.32 0.34
CA LYS A 458 9.83 -23.76 0.17
C LYS A 458 8.50 -24.49 0.34
N THR A 459 7.69 -24.05 1.30
CA THR A 459 6.36 -24.62 1.56
C THR A 459 5.45 -24.46 0.35
N ALA A 460 5.34 -23.25 -0.20
CA ALA A 460 4.52 -22.98 -1.38
C ALA A 460 5.03 -23.77 -2.60
N ALA A 461 6.35 -23.81 -2.83
CA ALA A 461 6.95 -24.60 -3.92
C ALA A 461 6.63 -26.10 -3.80
N GLN A 462 6.71 -26.67 -2.59
CA GLN A 462 6.35 -28.07 -2.34
C GLN A 462 4.87 -28.35 -2.61
N VAL A 463 3.97 -27.47 -2.17
CA VAL A 463 2.53 -27.64 -2.38
C VAL A 463 2.20 -27.56 -3.87
N VAL A 464 2.75 -26.60 -4.59
CA VAL A 464 2.54 -26.41 -6.02
C VAL A 464 3.10 -27.61 -6.83
N LEU A 465 4.30 -28.08 -6.51
CA LEU A 465 4.90 -29.28 -7.14
C LEU A 465 4.08 -30.54 -6.87
N LYS A 466 3.61 -30.75 -5.64
CA LYS A 466 2.77 -31.91 -5.27
C LYS A 466 1.46 -31.96 -6.07
N ARG A 467 0.99 -30.81 -6.55
CA ARG A 467 -0.22 -30.68 -7.36
C ARG A 467 0.04 -30.70 -8.87
N GLY A 468 1.24 -31.08 -9.29
CA GLY A 468 1.58 -31.30 -10.69
C GLY A 468 2.04 -30.06 -11.45
N ALA A 469 2.66 -29.11 -10.76
CA ALA A 469 3.31 -28.00 -11.45
C ALA A 469 4.43 -28.50 -12.35
N ASP A 470 4.49 -27.99 -13.57
CA ASP A 470 5.60 -28.26 -14.50
C ASP A 470 6.88 -27.58 -14.00
N VAL A 471 7.79 -28.41 -13.48
CA VAL A 471 9.08 -27.96 -12.94
C VAL A 471 9.97 -27.34 -14.03
N ASN A 472 9.72 -27.67 -15.29
CA ASN A 472 10.50 -27.22 -16.45
C ASN A 472 9.80 -26.10 -17.26
N ALA A 473 8.67 -25.62 -16.79
CA ALA A 473 8.00 -24.50 -17.40
C ALA A 473 8.95 -23.30 -17.58
N ARG A 474 8.74 -22.55 -18.66
CA ARG A 474 9.55 -21.40 -19.03
C ARG A 474 8.69 -20.16 -19.15
N ASN A 475 9.13 -19.04 -18.62
CA ASN A 475 8.49 -17.75 -18.86
C ASN A 475 8.87 -17.19 -20.24
N GLN A 476 8.42 -15.97 -20.57
CA GLN A 476 8.70 -15.33 -21.86
C GLN A 476 10.20 -15.08 -22.12
N GLY A 477 11.04 -14.99 -21.09
CA GLY A 477 12.51 -14.88 -21.20
C GLY A 477 13.21 -16.24 -21.22
N GLY A 478 12.48 -17.34 -21.29
CA GLY A 478 13.04 -18.69 -21.20
C GLY A 478 13.54 -19.07 -19.80
N ILE A 479 13.22 -18.26 -18.78
CA ILE A 479 13.65 -18.48 -17.39
C ILE A 479 12.83 -19.61 -16.77
N THR A 480 13.51 -20.52 -16.05
CA THR A 480 12.90 -21.62 -15.30
C THR A 480 12.92 -21.32 -13.79
N ALA A 481 12.09 -22.05 -13.01
CA ALA A 481 12.14 -21.98 -11.56
C ALA A 481 13.52 -22.27 -10.97
N LEU A 482 14.27 -23.23 -11.59
CA LEU A 482 15.63 -23.56 -11.17
C LEU A 482 16.61 -22.41 -11.37
N MET A 483 16.49 -21.64 -12.46
CA MET A 483 17.32 -20.44 -12.69
C MET A 483 17.03 -19.36 -11.65
N ILE A 484 15.76 -19.16 -11.26
CA ILE A 484 15.37 -18.21 -10.22
C ILE A 484 15.97 -18.63 -8.87
N ALA A 485 15.86 -19.91 -8.48
CA ALA A 485 16.46 -20.43 -7.25
C ALA A 485 17.98 -20.27 -7.22
N ALA A 486 18.64 -20.53 -8.35
CA ALA A 486 20.09 -20.38 -8.50
C ALA A 486 20.53 -18.91 -8.43
N ALA A 487 19.74 -17.99 -8.99
CA ALA A 487 20.01 -16.56 -8.96
C ALA A 487 19.87 -15.94 -7.56
N ALA A 488 19.06 -16.56 -6.71
CA ALA A 488 18.75 -16.11 -5.35
C ALA A 488 19.55 -16.84 -4.24
N ASP A 489 20.56 -17.65 -4.61
CA ASP A 489 21.37 -18.47 -3.69
C ASP A 489 20.52 -19.34 -2.73
N GLN A 490 19.57 -20.09 -3.29
CA GLN A 490 18.62 -20.90 -2.49
C GLN A 490 18.91 -22.42 -2.63
N PRO A 491 19.92 -22.98 -1.94
CA PRO A 491 20.33 -24.35 -2.12
C PRO A 491 19.21 -25.36 -1.80
N GLU A 492 18.35 -25.10 -0.82
CA GLU A 492 17.23 -25.97 -0.46
C GLU A 492 16.17 -26.01 -1.57
N LEU A 493 15.87 -24.87 -2.21
CA LEU A 493 14.95 -24.80 -3.35
C LEU A 493 15.58 -25.43 -4.59
N VAL A 494 16.87 -25.21 -4.84
CA VAL A 494 17.61 -25.89 -5.92
C VAL A 494 17.53 -27.39 -5.74
N ALA A 495 17.81 -27.91 -4.54
CA ALA A 495 17.72 -29.35 -4.25
C ALA A 495 16.30 -29.89 -4.46
N LEU A 496 15.28 -29.17 -3.99
CA LEU A 496 13.87 -29.52 -4.19
C LEU A 496 13.50 -29.61 -5.67
N LEU A 497 13.90 -28.61 -6.48
CA LEU A 497 13.59 -28.56 -7.90
C LEU A 497 14.33 -29.65 -8.69
N VAL A 498 15.61 -29.92 -8.37
CA VAL A 498 16.39 -31.01 -8.98
C VAL A 498 15.74 -32.37 -8.63
N GLN A 499 15.33 -32.59 -7.39
CA GLN A 499 14.58 -33.80 -6.98
C GLN A 499 13.25 -33.93 -7.73
N ALA A 500 12.59 -32.82 -8.05
CA ALA A 500 11.36 -32.80 -8.83
C ALA A 500 11.57 -32.99 -10.33
N GLY A 501 12.82 -33.17 -10.80
CA GLY A 501 13.15 -33.40 -12.21
C GLY A 501 13.42 -32.14 -13.02
N ALA A 502 13.87 -31.06 -12.37
CA ALA A 502 14.26 -29.85 -13.10
C ALA A 502 15.44 -30.10 -14.04
N ASN A 503 15.31 -29.62 -15.27
CA ASN A 503 16.38 -29.71 -16.27
C ASN A 503 17.51 -28.73 -15.95
N VAL A 504 18.61 -29.22 -15.41
CA VAL A 504 19.80 -28.43 -15.04
C VAL A 504 20.51 -27.78 -16.23
N ALA A 505 20.30 -28.32 -17.44
CA ALA A 505 20.88 -27.84 -18.68
C ALA A 505 19.99 -26.85 -19.45
N ALA A 506 18.79 -26.53 -18.93
CA ALA A 506 17.90 -25.58 -19.54
C ALA A 506 18.60 -24.21 -19.71
N GLN A 507 18.39 -23.57 -20.86
CA GLN A 507 18.96 -22.26 -21.16
C GLN A 507 17.87 -21.20 -21.28
N SER A 508 18.12 -20.00 -20.78
CA SER A 508 17.28 -18.83 -21.01
C SER A 508 17.38 -18.38 -22.48
N GLU A 509 16.63 -17.36 -22.88
CA GLU A 509 16.79 -16.74 -24.22
C GLU A 509 18.17 -16.09 -24.40
N THR A 510 18.84 -15.71 -23.30
CA THR A 510 20.23 -15.19 -23.31
C THR A 510 21.28 -16.28 -23.27
N GLY A 511 20.88 -17.57 -23.28
CA GLY A 511 21.78 -18.73 -23.24
C GLY A 511 22.30 -19.07 -21.83
N GLU A 512 21.79 -18.42 -20.78
CA GLU A 512 22.20 -18.67 -19.40
C GLU A 512 21.55 -19.95 -18.85
N THR A 513 22.32 -20.72 -18.08
CA THR A 513 21.84 -21.88 -17.32
C THR A 513 21.85 -21.57 -15.83
N ALA A 514 21.13 -22.35 -15.02
CA ALA A 514 21.19 -22.22 -13.56
C ALA A 514 22.64 -22.30 -13.03
N LEU A 515 23.47 -23.19 -13.60
CA LEU A 515 24.87 -23.31 -13.21
C LEU A 515 25.73 -22.10 -13.64
N SER A 516 25.51 -21.52 -14.84
CA SER A 516 26.24 -20.34 -15.26
C SER A 516 25.90 -19.12 -14.40
N ILE A 517 24.63 -18.97 -14.01
CA ILE A 517 24.15 -17.93 -13.08
C ILE A 517 24.84 -18.09 -11.70
N ALA A 518 24.85 -19.30 -11.14
CA ALA A 518 25.48 -19.57 -9.85
C ALA A 518 27.00 -19.33 -9.89
N ARG A 519 27.67 -19.66 -11.02
CA ARG A 519 29.11 -19.39 -11.23
C ARG A 519 29.42 -17.90 -11.30
N ALA A 520 28.63 -17.14 -12.01
CA ALA A 520 28.84 -15.69 -12.14
C ALA A 520 28.76 -14.97 -10.78
N LYS A 521 28.05 -15.55 -9.81
CA LYS A 521 27.87 -15.02 -8.45
C LYS A 521 28.66 -15.76 -7.37
N ASP A 522 29.44 -16.78 -7.75
CA ASP A 522 30.26 -17.62 -6.86
C ASP A 522 29.46 -18.37 -5.76
N TYR A 523 28.24 -18.79 -6.05
CA TYR A 523 27.36 -19.51 -5.13
C TYR A 523 27.75 -20.99 -5.00
N GLN A 524 28.74 -21.30 -4.16
CA GLN A 524 29.39 -22.61 -4.03
C GLN A 524 28.41 -23.75 -3.70
N ALA A 525 27.46 -23.52 -2.79
CA ALA A 525 26.48 -24.52 -2.39
C ALA A 525 25.55 -24.89 -3.55
N VAL A 526 25.09 -23.89 -4.29
CA VAL A 526 24.22 -24.06 -5.47
C VAL A 526 24.98 -24.73 -6.61
N MET A 527 26.23 -24.29 -6.88
CA MET A 527 27.08 -24.92 -7.91
C MET A 527 27.29 -26.41 -7.66
N LYS A 528 27.53 -26.81 -6.40
CA LYS A 528 27.70 -28.22 -6.03
C LYS A 528 26.45 -29.07 -6.33
N LEU A 529 25.26 -28.53 -6.13
CA LEU A 529 23.99 -29.20 -6.41
C LEU A 529 23.68 -29.32 -7.91
N LEU A 530 24.16 -28.36 -8.71
CA LEU A 530 23.90 -28.28 -10.15
C LEU A 530 24.98 -28.99 -11.01
N GLN A 531 26.11 -29.42 -10.42
CA GLN A 531 27.10 -30.20 -11.10
C GLN A 531 26.61 -31.64 -11.34
N PRO A 532 26.91 -32.25 -12.49
CA PRO A 532 26.59 -33.66 -12.71
C PRO A 532 27.22 -34.51 -11.59
N GLN A 533 26.41 -35.25 -10.84
CA GLN A 533 26.94 -36.20 -9.89
C GLN A 533 27.67 -37.29 -10.66
N PRO A 534 28.92 -37.67 -10.30
CA PRO A 534 29.56 -38.81 -10.90
C PRO A 534 28.65 -40.02 -10.71
N SER A 535 28.38 -40.74 -11.82
CA SER A 535 27.63 -41.99 -11.77
C SER A 535 28.26 -42.90 -10.73
N PRO A 536 27.46 -43.53 -9.83
CA PRO A 536 28.04 -44.50 -8.94
C PRO A 536 28.75 -45.57 -9.79
N THR A 537 30.07 -45.66 -9.65
CA THR A 537 30.85 -46.74 -10.24
C THR A 537 30.31 -48.05 -9.70
N THR A 538 29.63 -48.80 -10.56
CA THR A 538 29.19 -50.16 -10.34
C THR A 538 30.36 -51.09 -10.10
#